data_6291d34c67049ecf754f12a770873cbf
#
_entry.id   6291d34c67049ecf754f12a770873cbf
#
_cell.length_a   1.000
_cell.length_b   1.000
_cell.length_c   1.000
_cell.angle_alpha   90.00
_cell.angle_beta   90.00
_cell.angle_gamma   90.00
#
_symmetry.space_group_name_H-M   'P 1'
#
loop_
_entity.id
_entity.type
_entity.pdbx_description
1 polymer ?
#
loop_
_entity_poly.entity_id
_entity_poly.type
_entity_poly.pdbx_seq_one_letter_code
_entity_poly.pdbx_strand_id
1 'polypeptide(L)'
;YTVGAATQGLSNYLNKCFKDKEQISVVVGYDCRNNSDKFARISADIFSANGIKVYLFDDLRPTPEVSFAIRHFGCQSGINITASHNPREYNGCKAYWDDGAQVLAPHDTAIIDEVNKVTVDDIKFEGNKELIQIIGADVDKIYLDMVHSISIDPEVIKRQKDLSIVYTPLHGAGRVLIPSSLKEWGF
;
A
#
# COMPACT_ATOMS: atom_id res chain seq x y z
N TYR A 1 -5.04 18.25 -5.02
CA TYR A 1 -4.98 18.86 -3.68
C TYR A 1 -5.53 17.95 -2.61
N THR A 2 -6.70 17.31 -2.78
CA THR A 2 -7.33 16.45 -1.74
C THR A 2 -6.41 15.33 -1.26
N VAL A 3 -5.81 14.56 -2.18
CA VAL A 3 -4.81 13.52 -1.83
C VAL A 3 -3.60 14.16 -1.14
N GLY A 4 -3.18 15.33 -1.61
CA GLY A 4 -2.06 16.07 -1.00
C GLY A 4 -2.35 16.46 0.45
N ALA A 5 -3.50 17.05 0.73
CA ALA A 5 -3.90 17.42 2.09
C ALA A 5 -4.00 16.21 3.02
N ALA A 6 -4.60 15.10 2.54
CA ALA A 6 -4.70 13.86 3.30
C ALA A 6 -3.31 13.30 3.65
N THR A 7 -2.38 13.27 2.67
CA THR A 7 -1.03 12.77 2.88
C THR A 7 -0.20 13.69 3.78
N GLN A 8 -0.34 15.02 3.62
CA GLN A 8 0.34 15.99 4.50
C GLN A 8 -0.14 15.87 5.94
N GLY A 9 -1.47 15.77 6.16
CA GLY A 9 -2.04 15.58 7.50
C GLY A 9 -1.56 14.29 8.16
N LEU A 10 -1.54 13.18 7.43
CA LEU A 10 -0.99 11.93 7.92
C LEU A 10 0.52 12.07 8.23
N SER A 11 1.30 12.74 7.38
CA SER A 11 2.72 13.00 7.63
C SER A 11 2.93 13.80 8.92
N ASN A 12 2.13 14.83 9.14
CA ASN A 12 2.16 15.65 10.35
C ASN A 12 1.88 14.81 11.59
N TYR A 13 0.87 13.94 11.52
CA TYR A 13 0.49 13.05 12.61
C TYR A 13 1.59 12.02 12.92
N LEU A 14 2.15 11.37 11.90
CA LEU A 14 3.25 10.41 12.07
C LEU A 14 4.48 11.05 12.72
N ASN A 15 4.88 12.24 12.29
CA ASN A 15 6.00 12.99 12.86
C ASN A 15 5.76 13.38 14.33
N LYS A 16 4.50 13.55 14.76
CA LYS A 16 4.15 13.77 16.16
C LYS A 16 4.21 12.49 16.99
N CYS A 17 3.64 11.40 16.46
CA CYS A 17 3.58 10.12 17.18
C CYS A 17 4.94 9.46 17.35
N PHE A 18 5.81 9.60 16.35
CA PHE A 18 7.10 8.90 16.26
C PHE A 18 8.29 9.85 16.29
N LYS A 19 8.18 10.98 17.00
CA LYS A 19 9.20 12.05 17.07
C LYS A 19 10.59 11.58 17.54
N ASP A 20 10.63 10.50 18.32
CA ASP A 20 11.88 9.95 18.89
C ASP A 20 12.48 8.84 18.00
N LYS A 21 11.85 8.52 16.87
CA LYS A 21 12.34 7.52 15.93
C LYS A 21 13.31 8.16 14.94
N GLU A 22 14.46 7.54 14.75
CA GLU A 22 15.51 8.02 13.84
C GLU A 22 14.99 8.18 12.40
N GLN A 23 14.25 7.18 11.91
CA GLN A 23 13.65 7.22 10.58
C GLN A 23 12.23 6.63 10.60
N ILE A 24 11.23 7.46 10.35
CA ILE A 24 9.86 7.02 10.10
C ILE A 24 9.78 6.49 8.68
N SER A 25 9.05 5.41 8.47
CA SER A 25 8.83 4.82 7.15
C SER A 25 7.37 4.45 6.92
N VAL A 26 6.97 4.45 5.64
CA VAL A 26 5.63 4.10 5.19
C VAL A 26 5.67 3.25 3.93
N VAL A 27 4.62 2.46 3.72
CA VAL A 27 4.37 1.76 2.45
C VAL A 27 3.28 2.51 1.68
N VAL A 28 3.46 2.65 0.37
CA VAL A 28 2.46 3.24 -0.53
C VAL A 28 2.12 2.22 -1.61
N GLY A 29 0.86 1.77 -1.61
CA GLY A 29 0.30 0.90 -2.64
C GLY A 29 -0.86 1.58 -3.38
N TYR A 30 -1.27 0.98 -4.49
CA TYR A 30 -2.39 1.46 -5.29
C TYR A 30 -3.03 0.33 -6.11
N ASP A 31 -4.26 0.56 -6.54
CA ASP A 31 -5.03 -0.35 -7.39
C ASP A 31 -5.10 0.13 -8.86
N CYS A 32 -5.98 -0.50 -9.65
CA CYS A 32 -6.12 -0.25 -11.09
C CYS A 32 -7.03 0.93 -11.46
N ARG A 33 -7.46 1.77 -10.51
CA ARG A 33 -8.37 2.89 -10.75
C ARG A 33 -7.72 4.02 -11.51
N ASN A 34 -8.55 4.88 -12.08
CA ASN A 34 -8.07 6.07 -12.77
C ASN A 34 -7.21 6.93 -11.84
N ASN A 35 -6.00 7.25 -12.29
CA ASN A 35 -5.00 8.06 -11.58
C ASN A 35 -4.48 7.49 -10.24
N SER A 36 -4.76 6.23 -9.90
CA SER A 36 -4.23 5.63 -8.65
C SER A 36 -2.70 5.69 -8.60
N ASP A 37 -2.02 5.39 -9.71
CA ASP A 37 -0.57 5.48 -9.86
C ASP A 37 -0.04 6.91 -9.63
N LYS A 38 -0.72 7.91 -10.19
CA LYS A 38 -0.36 9.32 -10.02
C LYS A 38 -0.54 9.78 -8.57
N PHE A 39 -1.66 9.40 -7.95
CA PHE A 39 -1.93 9.76 -6.56
C PHE A 39 -0.95 9.07 -5.60
N ALA A 40 -0.57 7.82 -5.87
CA ALA A 40 0.45 7.12 -5.09
C ALA A 40 1.82 7.82 -5.19
N ARG A 41 2.23 8.27 -6.38
CA ARG A 41 3.48 9.03 -6.56
C ARG A 41 3.44 10.37 -5.85
N ILE A 42 2.35 11.13 -5.97
CA ILE A 42 2.17 12.41 -5.25
C ILE A 42 2.25 12.17 -3.73
N SER A 43 1.63 11.12 -3.23
CA SER A 43 1.73 10.78 -1.81
C SER A 43 3.16 10.42 -1.40
N ALA A 44 3.87 9.66 -2.22
CA ALA A 44 5.28 9.32 -1.97
C ALA A 44 6.17 10.57 -1.92
N ASP A 45 5.96 11.52 -2.85
CA ASP A 45 6.67 12.80 -2.86
C ASP A 45 6.40 13.58 -1.56
N ILE A 46 5.14 13.70 -1.13
CA ILE A 46 4.77 14.44 0.09
C ILE A 46 5.33 13.77 1.34
N PHE A 47 5.23 12.44 1.50
CA PHE A 47 5.84 11.75 2.63
C PHE A 47 7.35 12.00 2.69
N SER A 48 8.04 11.84 1.57
CA SER A 48 9.50 12.02 1.51
C SER A 48 9.92 13.48 1.75
N ALA A 49 9.14 14.46 1.28
CA ALA A 49 9.33 15.89 1.58
C ALA A 49 9.17 16.23 3.08
N ASN A 50 8.47 15.37 3.83
CA ASN A 50 8.33 15.47 5.28
C ASN A 50 9.34 14.61 6.06
N GLY A 51 10.40 14.11 5.40
CA GLY A 51 11.47 13.33 6.01
C GLY A 51 11.11 11.87 6.27
N ILE A 52 9.99 11.38 5.72
CA ILE A 52 9.51 10.02 5.91
C ILE A 52 10.02 9.13 4.76
N LYS A 53 10.67 8.01 5.09
CA LYS A 53 11.08 7.03 4.09
C LYS A 53 9.86 6.33 3.50
N VAL A 54 9.85 6.15 2.19
CA VAL A 54 8.71 5.58 1.45
C VAL A 54 9.14 4.31 0.73
N TYR A 55 8.40 3.23 0.93
CA TYR A 55 8.42 2.05 0.09
C TYR A 55 7.22 2.12 -0.86
N LEU A 56 7.48 2.48 -2.13
CA LEU A 56 6.45 2.65 -3.16
C LEU A 56 6.41 1.44 -4.07
N PHE A 57 5.28 0.78 -4.18
CA PHE A 57 5.11 -0.28 -5.17
C PHE A 57 5.25 0.24 -6.60
N ASP A 58 5.97 -0.50 -7.43
CA ASP A 58 6.25 -0.19 -8.83
C ASP A 58 5.02 -0.29 -9.74
N ASP A 59 4.10 -1.18 -9.40
CA ASP A 59 2.84 -1.42 -10.09
C ASP A 59 1.73 -1.66 -9.05
N LEU A 60 0.48 -1.81 -9.51
CA LEU A 60 -0.66 -2.10 -8.63
C LEU A 60 -0.44 -3.38 -7.82
N ARG A 61 -0.83 -3.33 -6.56
CA ARG A 61 -0.82 -4.49 -5.65
C ARG A 61 -2.11 -4.52 -4.82
N PRO A 62 -2.55 -5.72 -4.44
CA PRO A 62 -3.74 -5.86 -3.60
C PRO A 62 -3.48 -5.41 -2.17
N THR A 63 -4.55 -4.93 -1.52
CA THR A 63 -4.52 -4.46 -0.12
C THR A 63 -3.82 -5.41 0.87
N PRO A 64 -4.00 -6.75 0.82
CA PRO A 64 -3.31 -7.65 1.74
C PRO A 64 -1.79 -7.60 1.64
N GLU A 65 -1.24 -7.38 0.45
CA GLU A 65 0.20 -7.24 0.28
C GLU A 65 0.72 -5.91 0.82
N VAL A 66 -0.03 -4.82 0.68
CA VAL A 66 0.32 -3.54 1.33
C VAL A 66 0.39 -3.71 2.85
N SER A 67 -0.61 -4.37 3.45
CA SER A 67 -0.61 -4.71 4.88
C SER A 67 0.59 -5.58 5.28
N PHE A 68 0.92 -6.57 4.47
CA PHE A 68 2.10 -7.41 4.68
C PHE A 68 3.40 -6.59 4.63
N ALA A 69 3.56 -5.74 3.61
CA ALA A 69 4.76 -4.94 3.42
C ALA A 69 5.01 -3.97 4.59
N ILE A 70 3.95 -3.36 5.16
CA ILE A 70 4.06 -2.51 6.35
C ILE A 70 4.76 -3.27 7.49
N ARG A 71 4.32 -4.48 7.79
CA ARG A 71 4.89 -5.33 8.85
C ARG A 71 6.28 -5.85 8.48
N HIS A 72 6.46 -6.25 7.22
CA HIS A 72 7.72 -6.79 6.73
C HIS A 72 8.86 -5.78 6.84
N PHE A 73 8.62 -4.52 6.48
CA PHE A 73 9.61 -3.44 6.58
C PHE A 73 9.64 -2.74 7.95
N GLY A 74 8.76 -3.10 8.88
CA GLY A 74 8.64 -2.44 10.17
C GLY A 74 8.25 -0.96 10.06
N CYS A 75 7.40 -0.66 9.08
CA CYS A 75 6.90 0.69 8.85
C CYS A 75 5.93 1.14 9.94
N GLN A 76 5.85 2.44 10.17
CA GLN A 76 4.93 3.02 11.16
C GLN A 76 3.52 3.21 10.60
N SER A 77 3.40 3.23 9.28
CA SER A 77 2.12 3.38 8.60
C SER A 77 2.23 2.93 7.15
N GLY A 78 1.12 2.95 6.45
CA GLY A 78 1.04 2.81 5.01
C GLY A 78 -0.27 3.34 4.48
N ILE A 79 -0.32 3.55 3.18
CA ILE A 79 -1.55 3.90 2.48
C ILE A 79 -1.77 3.00 1.27
N ASN A 80 -3.04 2.78 0.96
CA ASN A 80 -3.45 2.18 -0.31
C ASN A 80 -4.40 3.13 -1.03
N ILE A 81 -4.02 3.55 -2.23
CA ILE A 81 -4.84 4.41 -3.09
C ILE A 81 -5.88 3.54 -3.78
N THR A 82 -7.09 3.52 -3.25
CA THR A 82 -8.18 2.65 -3.68
C THR A 82 -9.53 3.17 -3.21
N ALA A 83 -10.59 2.87 -3.95
CA ALA A 83 -11.98 3.05 -3.53
C ALA A 83 -12.74 1.71 -3.49
N SER A 84 -12.04 0.60 -3.17
CA SER A 84 -12.62 -0.74 -3.00
C SER A 84 -13.34 -1.24 -4.27
N HIS A 85 -14.65 -1.43 -4.21
CA HIS A 85 -15.51 -1.95 -5.28
C HIS A 85 -16.30 -0.88 -6.04
N ASN A 86 -16.10 0.40 -5.73
CA ASN A 86 -16.75 1.50 -6.44
C ASN A 86 -16.29 1.54 -7.92
N PRO A 87 -17.03 2.18 -8.84
CA PRO A 87 -16.58 2.41 -10.21
C PRO A 87 -15.20 3.07 -10.27
N ARG A 88 -14.45 2.79 -11.34
CA ARG A 88 -13.03 3.17 -11.46
C ARG A 88 -12.76 4.68 -11.46
N GLU A 89 -13.79 5.50 -11.69
CA GLU A 89 -13.74 6.95 -11.65
C GLU A 89 -13.63 7.50 -10.23
N TYR A 90 -14.11 6.72 -9.25
CA TYR A 90 -13.94 7.05 -7.83
C TYR A 90 -12.57 6.59 -7.36
N ASN A 91 -11.95 7.40 -6.54
CA ASN A 91 -10.72 7.02 -5.87
C ASN A 91 -10.76 7.44 -4.40
N GLY A 92 -9.83 6.94 -3.60
CA GLY A 92 -9.76 7.21 -2.18
C GLY A 92 -8.40 6.82 -1.63
N CYS A 93 -8.22 7.07 -0.35
CA CYS A 93 -7.02 6.72 0.38
C CYS A 93 -7.40 5.97 1.66
N LYS A 94 -6.90 4.75 1.82
CA LYS A 94 -7.01 3.99 3.05
C LYS A 94 -5.68 4.03 3.78
N ALA A 95 -5.68 4.48 5.04
CA ALA A 95 -4.51 4.50 5.88
C ALA A 95 -4.45 3.24 6.77
N TYR A 96 -3.24 2.76 7.02
CA TYR A 96 -2.91 1.59 7.82
C TYR A 96 -1.91 1.99 8.91
N TRP A 97 -1.92 1.29 10.04
CA TRP A 97 -0.99 1.51 11.14
C TRP A 97 0.17 0.51 11.09
N ASP A 98 1.03 0.52 12.09
CA ASP A 98 2.25 -0.28 12.15
C ASP A 98 2.01 -1.80 12.26
N ASP A 99 0.83 -2.20 12.70
CA ASP A 99 0.37 -3.59 12.72
C ASP A 99 -0.14 -4.09 11.34
N GLY A 100 -0.20 -3.21 10.34
CA GLY A 100 -0.73 -3.49 9.01
C GLY A 100 -2.27 -3.50 8.93
N ALA A 101 -2.99 -3.19 10.02
CA ALA A 101 -4.43 -3.02 9.99
C ALA A 101 -4.84 -1.61 9.56
N GLN A 102 -6.04 -1.48 9.00
CA GLN A 102 -6.58 -0.15 8.71
C GLN A 102 -6.74 0.64 10.01
N VAL A 103 -6.36 1.92 9.99
CA VAL A 103 -6.41 2.79 11.17
C VAL A 103 -7.80 2.82 11.80
N LEU A 104 -7.81 2.76 13.12
CA LEU A 104 -9.00 2.85 13.97
C LEU A 104 -8.80 3.93 15.02
N ALA A 105 -9.84 4.22 15.81
CA ALA A 105 -9.75 5.13 16.94
C ALA A 105 -8.63 4.71 17.92
N PRO A 106 -7.82 5.66 18.45
CA PRO A 106 -7.96 7.12 18.29
C PRO A 106 -7.24 7.70 17.06
N HIS A 107 -6.50 6.89 16.30
CA HIS A 107 -5.62 7.35 15.22
C HIS A 107 -6.39 7.94 14.04
N ASP A 108 -7.52 7.34 13.65
CA ASP A 108 -8.36 7.80 12.55
C ASP A 108 -8.84 9.24 12.76
N THR A 109 -9.40 9.52 13.93
CA THR A 109 -9.87 10.87 14.30
C THR A 109 -8.71 11.87 14.35
N ALA A 110 -7.59 11.48 14.98
CA ALA A 110 -6.44 12.36 15.10
C ALA A 110 -5.79 12.68 13.73
N ILE A 111 -5.77 11.72 12.80
CA ILE A 111 -5.32 11.95 11.42
C ILE A 111 -6.24 12.97 10.72
N ILE A 112 -7.57 12.80 10.82
CA ILE A 112 -8.54 13.73 10.24
C ILE A 112 -8.38 15.14 10.82
N ASP A 113 -8.14 15.24 12.12
CA ASP A 113 -7.89 16.55 12.78
C ASP A 113 -6.63 17.23 12.21
N GLU A 114 -5.57 16.47 11.92
CA GLU A 114 -4.39 17.03 11.27
C GLU A 114 -4.67 17.39 9.80
N VAL A 115 -5.42 16.58 9.05
CA VAL A 115 -5.83 16.88 7.68
C VAL A 115 -6.63 18.17 7.60
N ASN A 116 -7.56 18.40 8.53
CA ASN A 116 -8.40 19.59 8.56
C ASN A 116 -7.63 20.89 8.87
N LYS A 117 -6.40 20.81 9.39
CA LYS A 117 -5.52 21.97 9.62
C LYS A 117 -4.69 22.31 8.39
N VAL A 118 -4.55 21.43 7.42
CA VAL A 118 -3.70 21.62 6.24
C VAL A 118 -4.35 22.60 5.27
N THR A 119 -3.64 23.68 4.96
CA THR A 119 -3.96 24.56 3.84
C THR A 119 -3.22 24.10 2.58
N VAL A 120 -3.57 24.67 1.42
CA VAL A 120 -2.90 24.30 0.15
C VAL A 120 -1.41 24.64 0.20
N ASP A 121 -1.05 25.73 0.86
CA ASP A 121 0.33 26.22 0.97
C ASP A 121 1.19 25.39 1.92
N ASP A 122 0.58 24.59 2.80
CA ASP A 122 1.27 23.70 3.71
C ASP A 122 1.71 22.39 3.05
N ILE A 123 1.19 22.06 1.86
CA ILE A 123 1.45 20.79 1.19
C ILE A 123 2.81 20.84 0.51
N LYS A 124 3.73 19.96 0.94
CA LYS A 124 5.08 19.85 0.38
C LYS A 124 5.10 18.88 -0.80
N PHE A 125 4.93 19.38 -2.01
CA PHE A 125 4.90 18.57 -3.23
C PHE A 125 6.29 18.15 -3.75
N GLU A 126 7.36 18.84 -3.33
CA GLU A 126 8.72 18.56 -3.80
C GLU A 126 9.35 17.43 -2.99
N GLY A 127 9.24 16.21 -3.51
CA GLY A 127 9.72 15.00 -2.85
C GLY A 127 11.24 14.87 -2.80
N ASN A 128 11.73 14.22 -1.75
CA ASN A 128 13.13 13.78 -1.65
C ASN A 128 13.27 12.36 -2.21
N LYS A 129 13.84 12.24 -3.41
CA LYS A 129 14.00 10.96 -4.12
C LYS A 129 14.88 9.95 -3.38
N GLU A 130 15.82 10.40 -2.54
CA GLU A 130 16.69 9.53 -1.75
C GLU A 130 15.91 8.75 -0.67
N LEU A 131 14.75 9.28 -0.25
CA LEU A 131 13.85 8.64 0.71
C LEU A 131 12.78 7.76 0.05
N ILE A 132 12.71 7.69 -1.29
CA ILE A 132 11.73 6.86 -2.00
C ILE A 132 12.42 5.62 -2.56
N GLN A 133 12.08 4.47 -2.02
CA GLN A 133 12.51 3.16 -2.51
C GLN A 133 11.38 2.50 -3.28
N ILE A 134 11.63 2.15 -4.53
CA ILE A 134 10.68 1.37 -5.33
C ILE A 134 10.79 -0.09 -4.93
N ILE A 135 9.65 -0.73 -4.69
CA ILE A 135 9.52 -2.15 -4.33
C ILE A 135 8.57 -2.85 -5.32
N GLY A 136 8.70 -4.16 -5.48
CA GLY A 136 7.89 -4.93 -6.42
C GLY A 136 8.17 -6.43 -6.32
N ALA A 137 8.73 -7.04 -7.36
CA ALA A 137 8.87 -8.49 -7.50
C ALA A 137 9.62 -9.18 -6.35
N ASP A 138 10.52 -8.51 -5.67
CA ASP A 138 11.21 -9.01 -4.48
C ASP A 138 10.25 -9.16 -3.29
N VAL A 139 9.37 -8.21 -3.10
CA VAL A 139 8.31 -8.25 -2.06
C VAL A 139 7.22 -9.24 -2.44
N ASP A 140 6.82 -9.25 -3.73
CA ASP A 140 5.86 -10.24 -4.27
C ASP A 140 6.28 -11.66 -3.91
N LYS A 141 7.55 -11.98 -4.14
CA LYS A 141 8.09 -13.31 -3.84
C LYS A 141 7.96 -13.66 -2.36
N ILE A 142 8.39 -12.78 -1.46
CA ILE A 142 8.33 -13.02 -0.01
C ILE A 142 6.87 -13.15 0.44
N TYR A 143 5.98 -12.33 -0.11
CA TYR A 143 4.55 -12.40 0.18
C TYR A 143 3.95 -13.72 -0.29
N LEU A 144 4.25 -14.17 -1.52
CA LEU A 144 3.76 -15.45 -2.06
C LEU A 144 4.32 -16.64 -1.29
N ASP A 145 5.60 -16.63 -0.91
CA ASP A 145 6.21 -17.66 -0.05
C ASP A 145 5.44 -17.77 1.29
N MET A 146 5.06 -16.64 1.89
CA MET A 146 4.25 -16.62 3.10
C MET A 146 2.84 -17.19 2.86
N VAL A 147 2.17 -16.78 1.78
CA VAL A 147 0.84 -17.30 1.40
C VAL A 147 0.92 -18.82 1.16
N HIS A 148 1.97 -19.28 0.50
CA HIS A 148 2.20 -20.70 0.25
C HIS A 148 2.38 -21.49 1.54
N SER A 149 3.08 -20.91 2.53
CA SER A 149 3.34 -21.59 3.82
C SER A 149 2.09 -21.88 4.65
N ILE A 150 1.00 -21.18 4.41
CA ILE A 150 -0.29 -21.40 5.09
C ILE A 150 -1.23 -22.32 4.33
N SER A 151 -0.79 -22.93 3.23
CA SER A 151 -1.57 -23.92 2.47
C SER A 151 -1.85 -25.16 3.33
N ILE A 152 -3.12 -25.55 3.43
CA ILE A 152 -3.54 -26.67 4.28
C ILE A 152 -3.16 -28.01 3.67
N ASP A 153 -3.33 -28.20 2.35
CA ASP A 153 -3.03 -29.44 1.64
C ASP A 153 -2.46 -29.14 0.24
N PRO A 154 -1.13 -28.89 0.14
CA PRO A 154 -0.48 -28.66 -1.15
C PRO A 154 -0.51 -29.90 -2.07
N GLU A 155 -0.70 -31.12 -1.51
CA GLU A 155 -0.77 -32.33 -2.31
C GLU A 155 -2.08 -32.42 -3.11
N VAL A 156 -3.16 -31.81 -2.65
CA VAL A 156 -4.41 -31.77 -3.45
C VAL A 156 -4.20 -31.01 -4.75
N ILE A 157 -3.39 -29.94 -4.71
CA ILE A 157 -3.08 -29.13 -5.89
C ILE A 157 -2.29 -29.94 -6.91
N LYS A 158 -1.28 -30.68 -6.45
CA LYS A 158 -0.49 -31.59 -7.32
C LYS A 158 -1.35 -32.66 -8.01
N ARG A 159 -2.38 -33.18 -7.32
CA ARG A 159 -3.33 -34.12 -7.91
C ARG A 159 -4.27 -33.49 -8.94
N GLN A 160 -4.41 -32.16 -8.92
CA GLN A 160 -5.31 -31.37 -9.78
C GLN A 160 -4.56 -30.53 -10.83
N LYS A 161 -3.30 -30.88 -11.14
CA LYS A 161 -2.45 -30.12 -12.07
C LYS A 161 -3.02 -29.95 -13.48
N ASP A 162 -3.95 -30.84 -13.88
CA ASP A 162 -4.60 -30.80 -15.19
C ASP A 162 -5.90 -30.00 -15.20
N LEU A 163 -6.22 -29.31 -14.07
CA LEU A 163 -7.38 -28.44 -13.98
C LEU A 163 -7.23 -27.23 -14.89
N SER A 164 -8.19 -27.04 -15.82
CA SER A 164 -8.23 -25.88 -16.67
C SER A 164 -8.78 -24.67 -15.93
N ILE A 165 -7.95 -23.64 -15.77
CA ILE A 165 -8.32 -22.41 -15.06
C ILE A 165 -8.34 -21.26 -16.07
N VAL A 166 -9.48 -20.52 -16.10
CA VAL A 166 -9.57 -19.23 -16.78
C VAL A 166 -9.65 -18.14 -15.69
N TYR A 167 -8.66 -17.28 -15.66
CA TYR A 167 -8.58 -16.18 -14.72
C TYR A 167 -8.65 -14.83 -15.44
N THR A 168 -9.41 -13.91 -14.90
CA THR A 168 -9.42 -12.52 -15.33
C THR A 168 -9.44 -11.58 -14.12
N PRO A 169 -8.54 -10.58 -14.07
CA PRO A 169 -8.54 -9.58 -13.01
C PRO A 169 -9.49 -8.41 -13.29
N LEU A 170 -10.47 -8.56 -14.20
CA LEU A 170 -11.33 -7.45 -14.63
C LEU A 170 -11.72 -6.55 -13.46
N HIS A 171 -11.27 -5.29 -13.54
CA HIS A 171 -11.45 -4.21 -12.57
C HIS A 171 -10.86 -4.48 -11.17
N GLY A 172 -9.91 -5.42 -11.02
CA GLY A 172 -9.26 -5.75 -9.76
C GLY A 172 -7.73 -5.68 -9.79
N ALA A 173 -7.11 -5.75 -8.61
CA ALA A 173 -5.66 -5.66 -8.41
C ALA A 173 -4.91 -7.00 -8.52
N GLY A 174 -5.59 -8.08 -8.94
CA GLY A 174 -4.99 -9.43 -8.97
C GLY A 174 -4.12 -9.73 -10.21
N ARG A 175 -3.88 -8.76 -11.09
CA ARG A 175 -3.15 -8.96 -12.36
C ARG A 175 -1.74 -9.52 -12.16
N VAL A 176 -1.03 -9.05 -11.16
CA VAL A 176 0.36 -9.46 -10.89
C VAL A 176 0.40 -10.74 -10.08
N LEU A 177 -0.22 -10.75 -8.91
CA LEU A 177 -0.04 -11.83 -7.93
C LEU A 177 -0.81 -13.11 -8.22
N ILE A 178 -2.04 -13.04 -8.75
CA ILE A 178 -2.85 -14.26 -8.91
C ILE A 178 -2.25 -15.23 -9.95
N PRO A 179 -1.82 -14.77 -11.15
CA PRO A 179 -1.16 -15.66 -12.09
C PRO A 179 0.15 -16.24 -11.54
N SER A 180 0.94 -15.42 -10.83
CA SER A 180 2.19 -15.88 -10.21
C SER A 180 1.94 -16.93 -9.15
N SER A 181 0.96 -16.71 -8.26
CA SER A 181 0.56 -17.65 -7.23
C SER A 181 0.07 -18.98 -7.80
N LEU A 182 -0.81 -18.95 -8.80
CA LEU A 182 -1.30 -20.17 -9.46
C LEU A 182 -0.16 -20.95 -10.08
N LYS A 183 0.76 -20.28 -10.77
CA LYS A 183 1.95 -20.91 -11.36
C LYS A 183 2.86 -21.56 -10.31
N GLU A 184 3.12 -20.86 -9.19
CA GLU A 184 3.95 -21.39 -8.10
C GLU A 184 3.31 -22.61 -7.44
N TRP A 185 1.97 -22.66 -7.39
CA TRP A 185 1.24 -23.80 -6.86
C TRP A 185 1.15 -24.97 -7.83
N GLY A 186 1.54 -24.79 -9.10
CA GLY A 186 1.64 -25.86 -10.10
C GLY A 186 0.44 -25.99 -11.04
N PHE A 187 -0.37 -24.93 -11.15
CA PHE A 187 -1.43 -24.83 -12.16
C PHE A 187 -0.93 -24.24 -13.47
#